data_0ffd2ce27fa5f2cc15f95c0f2f682f2f
#
_entry.id   0ffd2ce27fa5f2cc15f95c0f2f682f2f
#
_cell.length_a   1.000
_cell.length_b   1.000
_cell.length_c   1.000
_cell.angle_alpha   90.00
_cell.angle_beta   90.00
_cell.angle_gamma   90.00
#
_symmetry.space_group_name_H-M   'P 1'
#
loop_
_entity.id
_entity.type
_entity.pdbx_description
1 polymer ?
#
loop_
_entity_poly.entity_id
_entity_poly.type
_entity_poly.pdbx_seq_one_letter_code
_entity_poly.pdbx_strand_id
1 'polypeptide(L)'
;MLDIVKMLPEQMEHSANLSQSLDMSGIDANSLTGIIISGMGGSAIGGDIIRNLAFETCPCPIFNFRDYKLPKFSNKNTLVISTSYSGNTEETISTFKDSLSRGCKNLAITSGGKLEELCKENNVPYVKLPSGIPPRTAIGYLLTPMIVIFNRLGFLSENDNIEKTVQHLRDFRPNLLPETDTKTNPAKQIAVKIHTSIPAIYSTAKYSSIARRWRNQLNENAKMLAISGVFPEMNHNDIVAWEKDRRVHLFSAIIFREEGEPAEIRERIELTKELVMGNAKKMIEVWAEGNSMLERMMHAFYLGDFVSIYAAILNGYDPTPVPAIERLKKELQERRAKKDELKTNGVTNEESKIKEK
;
A
#
# COMPACT_ATOMS: atom_id res chain seq x y z
N MET A 1 -10.57 3.47 -15.44
CA MET A 1 -10.10 3.44 -14.03
C MET A 1 -11.24 3.14 -13.06
N LEU A 2 -12.36 3.85 -13.12
CA LEU A 2 -13.53 3.57 -12.25
C LEU A 2 -13.99 2.12 -12.34
N ASP A 3 -14.07 1.56 -13.56
CA ASP A 3 -14.50 0.16 -13.75
C ASP A 3 -13.60 -0.87 -13.09
N ILE A 4 -12.33 -0.54 -12.88
CA ILE A 4 -11.41 -1.43 -12.18
C ILE A 4 -11.52 -1.24 -10.66
N VAL A 5 -11.59 0.01 -10.20
CA VAL A 5 -11.68 0.31 -8.76
C VAL A 5 -12.97 -0.25 -8.15
N LYS A 6 -14.11 -0.13 -8.84
CA LYS A 6 -15.38 -0.70 -8.35
C LYS A 6 -15.34 -2.22 -8.12
N MET A 7 -14.39 -2.92 -8.76
CA MET A 7 -14.23 -4.38 -8.65
C MET A 7 -13.39 -4.83 -7.45
N LEU A 8 -13.06 -3.93 -6.51
CA LEU A 8 -12.28 -4.30 -5.32
C LEU A 8 -12.88 -5.49 -4.53
N PRO A 9 -14.21 -5.54 -4.25
CA PRO A 9 -14.81 -6.69 -3.57
C PRO A 9 -14.60 -8.00 -4.33
N GLU A 10 -14.80 -8.00 -5.64
CA GLU A 10 -14.63 -9.17 -6.52
C GLU A 10 -13.17 -9.60 -6.61
N GLN A 11 -12.23 -8.64 -6.61
CA GLN A 11 -10.79 -8.95 -6.54
C GLN A 11 -10.44 -9.66 -5.23
N MET A 12 -10.98 -9.19 -4.11
CA MET A 12 -10.75 -9.79 -2.79
C MET A 12 -11.28 -11.23 -2.75
N GLU A 13 -12.52 -11.44 -3.16
CA GLU A 13 -13.16 -12.76 -3.18
C GLU A 13 -12.40 -13.76 -4.08
N HIS A 14 -12.09 -13.35 -5.30
CA HIS A 14 -11.34 -14.18 -6.24
C HIS A 14 -9.94 -14.52 -5.70
N SER A 15 -9.26 -13.52 -5.14
CA SER A 15 -7.91 -13.70 -4.60
C SER A 15 -7.87 -14.57 -3.34
N ALA A 16 -8.91 -14.52 -2.51
CA ALA A 16 -9.06 -15.44 -1.37
C ALA A 16 -9.10 -16.90 -1.87
N ASN A 17 -9.89 -17.18 -2.91
CA ASN A 17 -9.98 -18.50 -3.51
C ASN A 17 -8.64 -18.98 -4.09
N LEU A 18 -7.92 -18.09 -4.81
CA LEU A 18 -6.59 -18.41 -5.36
C LEU A 18 -5.56 -18.72 -4.26
N SER A 19 -5.75 -18.16 -3.08
CA SER A 19 -4.80 -18.29 -1.94
C SER A 19 -5.02 -19.56 -1.12
N GLN A 20 -6.14 -20.27 -1.28
CA GLN A 20 -6.47 -21.47 -0.50
C GLN A 20 -5.48 -22.62 -0.73
N SER A 21 -5.00 -22.78 -1.96
CA SER A 21 -4.06 -23.84 -2.35
C SER A 21 -2.59 -23.52 -2.05
N LEU A 22 -2.29 -22.35 -1.45
CA LEU A 22 -0.90 -21.98 -1.13
C LEU A 22 -0.32 -22.96 -0.12
N ASP A 23 0.78 -23.60 -0.48
CA ASP A 23 1.52 -24.49 0.42
C ASP A 23 2.26 -23.65 1.48
N MET A 24 1.94 -23.89 2.73
CA MET A 24 2.57 -23.26 3.91
C MET A 24 3.13 -24.33 4.88
N SER A 25 3.22 -25.57 4.48
CA SER A 25 3.66 -26.68 5.34
C SER A 25 5.07 -26.51 5.92
N GLY A 26 5.93 -25.75 5.21
CA GLY A 26 7.28 -25.42 5.66
C GLY A 26 7.37 -24.25 6.65
N ILE A 27 6.24 -23.67 7.10
CA ILE A 27 6.21 -22.47 7.95
C ILE A 27 5.54 -22.82 9.28
N ASP A 28 6.35 -22.90 10.33
CA ASP A 28 5.86 -23.02 11.70
C ASP A 28 5.76 -21.62 12.32
N ALA A 29 4.52 -21.20 12.60
CA ALA A 29 4.20 -19.89 13.15
C ALA A 29 4.93 -19.61 14.47
N ASN A 30 5.09 -20.64 15.33
CA ASN A 30 5.73 -20.50 16.65
C ASN A 30 7.24 -20.31 16.57
N SER A 31 7.86 -20.69 15.45
CA SER A 31 9.30 -20.54 15.24
C SER A 31 9.70 -19.19 14.65
N LEU A 32 8.73 -18.38 14.19
CA LEU A 32 9.01 -17.12 13.53
C LEU A 32 9.50 -16.06 14.52
N THR A 33 10.62 -15.43 14.20
CA THR A 33 11.21 -14.32 14.96
C THR A 33 10.95 -12.95 14.30
N GLY A 34 10.37 -12.93 13.12
CA GLY A 34 10.00 -11.73 12.40
C GLY A 34 9.43 -12.03 11.02
N ILE A 35 8.63 -11.10 10.52
CA ILE A 35 8.03 -11.17 9.19
C ILE A 35 8.46 -9.95 8.39
N ILE A 36 8.93 -10.15 7.17
CA ILE A 36 9.27 -9.09 6.24
C ILE A 36 8.34 -9.18 5.03
N ILE A 37 7.63 -8.10 4.76
CA ILE A 37 6.81 -7.97 3.54
C ILE A 37 7.57 -7.04 2.60
N SER A 38 8.11 -7.60 1.51
CA SER A 38 8.91 -6.87 0.54
C SER A 38 8.09 -6.54 -0.69
N GLY A 39 8.03 -5.25 -1.05
CA GLY A 39 7.29 -4.77 -2.21
C GLY A 39 7.42 -3.27 -2.40
N MET A 40 6.97 -2.76 -3.56
CA MET A 40 7.00 -1.33 -3.90
C MET A 40 5.61 -0.82 -4.29
N GLY A 41 5.34 0.47 -4.06
CA GLY A 41 4.09 1.13 -4.48
C GLY A 41 2.82 0.42 -4.01
N GLY A 42 1.97 0.00 -4.96
CA GLY A 42 0.74 -0.75 -4.70
C GLY A 42 0.98 -2.09 -4.01
N SER A 43 2.08 -2.78 -4.33
CA SER A 43 2.46 -4.05 -3.68
C SER A 43 2.89 -3.86 -2.22
N ALA A 44 3.46 -2.70 -1.87
CA ALA A 44 3.92 -2.41 -0.51
C ALA A 44 2.81 -1.97 0.44
N ILE A 45 1.76 -1.32 -0.07
CA ILE A 45 0.68 -0.80 0.80
C ILE A 45 -0.11 -1.92 1.47
N GLY A 46 -0.23 -3.09 0.82
CA GLY A 46 -0.83 -4.29 1.42
C GLY A 46 -0.10 -4.70 2.69
N GLY A 47 1.23 -4.68 2.67
CA GLY A 47 2.04 -4.96 3.86
C GLY A 47 1.85 -3.93 4.98
N ASP A 48 1.69 -2.63 4.66
CA ASP A 48 1.38 -1.61 5.67
C ASP A 48 0.02 -1.87 6.33
N ILE A 49 -1.00 -2.30 5.55
CA ILE A 49 -2.32 -2.66 6.05
C ILE A 49 -2.22 -3.88 6.98
N ILE A 50 -1.53 -4.94 6.55
CA ILE A 50 -1.31 -6.13 7.37
C ILE A 50 -0.63 -5.78 8.69
N ARG A 51 0.42 -4.96 8.67
CA ARG A 51 1.10 -4.54 9.91
C ARG A 51 0.15 -3.80 10.86
N ASN A 52 -0.75 -2.97 10.34
CA ASN A 52 -1.73 -2.28 11.16
C ASN A 52 -2.79 -3.26 11.71
N LEU A 53 -3.30 -4.19 10.88
CA LEU A 53 -4.28 -5.20 11.30
C LEU A 53 -3.73 -6.15 12.36
N ALA A 54 -2.51 -6.65 12.15
CA ALA A 54 -1.89 -7.63 13.01
C ALA A 54 -1.17 -7.04 14.23
N PHE A 55 -1.28 -5.72 14.46
CA PHE A 55 -0.50 -5.03 15.50
C PHE A 55 -0.70 -5.60 16.90
N GLU A 56 -1.93 -5.97 17.25
CA GLU A 56 -2.29 -6.47 18.58
C GLU A 56 -2.21 -8.02 18.68
N THR A 57 -2.10 -8.71 17.54
CA THR A 57 -2.26 -10.18 17.48
C THR A 57 -1.01 -10.93 17.03
N CYS A 58 -0.13 -10.31 16.25
CA CYS A 58 1.08 -10.97 15.78
C CYS A 58 2.15 -10.98 16.87
N PRO A 59 2.69 -12.15 17.24
CA PRO A 59 3.67 -12.27 18.33
C PRO A 59 5.09 -11.82 17.95
N CYS A 60 5.33 -11.52 16.68
CA CYS A 60 6.65 -11.12 16.21
C CYS A 60 6.59 -9.83 15.36
N PRO A 61 7.70 -9.08 15.23
CA PRO A 61 7.73 -7.86 14.46
C PRO A 61 7.41 -8.06 12.97
N ILE A 62 6.62 -7.13 12.39
CA ILE A 62 6.33 -7.07 10.96
C ILE A 62 7.01 -5.86 10.36
N PHE A 63 7.90 -6.09 9.40
CA PHE A 63 8.63 -5.05 8.67
C PHE A 63 8.15 -4.95 7.22
N ASN A 64 7.68 -3.78 6.82
CA ASN A 64 7.45 -3.48 5.41
C ASN A 64 8.74 -2.93 4.80
N PHE A 65 9.27 -3.67 3.85
CA PHE A 65 10.60 -3.42 3.33
C PHE A 65 10.57 -2.92 1.89
N ARG A 66 11.27 -1.80 1.63
CA ARG A 66 11.26 -1.08 0.36
C ARG A 66 12.67 -0.70 -0.08
N ASP A 67 13.57 -1.68 -0.08
CA ASP A 67 14.98 -1.51 -0.42
C ASP A 67 15.51 -2.76 -1.11
N TYR A 68 16.79 -2.79 -1.47
CA TYR A 68 17.43 -3.86 -2.24
C TYR A 68 18.00 -5.00 -1.39
N LYS A 69 18.31 -4.78 -0.11
CA LYS A 69 18.91 -5.79 0.79
C LYS A 69 18.15 -5.89 2.10
N LEU A 70 17.85 -7.10 2.52
CA LEU A 70 17.18 -7.36 3.78
C LEU A 70 17.98 -6.87 5.00
N PRO A 71 17.31 -6.50 6.09
CA PRO A 71 17.97 -6.19 7.36
C PRO A 71 18.85 -7.33 7.86
N LYS A 72 19.91 -7.00 8.58
CA LYS A 72 20.90 -8.02 9.08
C LYS A 72 20.30 -9.08 10.00
N PHE A 73 19.19 -8.79 10.68
CA PHE A 73 18.53 -9.76 11.57
C PHE A 73 17.82 -10.90 10.84
N SER A 74 17.62 -10.75 9.51
CA SER A 74 16.91 -11.76 8.71
C SER A 74 17.69 -13.07 8.66
N ASN A 75 17.04 -14.19 9.02
CA ASN A 75 17.61 -15.51 9.13
C ASN A 75 16.57 -16.61 8.84
N LYS A 76 16.92 -17.88 9.07
CA LYS A 76 16.06 -19.06 8.83
C LYS A 76 14.69 -19.04 9.53
N ASN A 77 14.55 -18.25 10.59
CA ASN A 77 13.30 -18.07 11.34
C ASN A 77 12.55 -16.79 10.94
N THR A 78 13.00 -16.09 9.90
CA THR A 78 12.31 -14.93 9.32
C THR A 78 11.46 -15.37 8.14
N LEU A 79 10.16 -15.03 8.16
CA LEU A 79 9.29 -15.18 6.99
C LEU A 79 9.40 -13.96 6.08
N VAL A 80 9.75 -14.16 4.82
CA VAL A 80 9.79 -13.11 3.79
C VAL A 80 8.66 -13.34 2.80
N ILE A 81 7.74 -12.39 2.72
CA ILE A 81 6.64 -12.39 1.74
C ILE A 81 6.99 -11.37 0.66
N SER A 82 7.42 -11.88 -0.49
CA SER A 82 7.81 -11.05 -1.63
C SER A 82 6.61 -10.74 -2.52
N THR A 83 6.27 -9.46 -2.65
CA THR A 83 5.08 -9.02 -3.36
C THR A 83 5.42 -8.11 -4.53
N SER A 84 5.12 -8.56 -5.74
CA SER A 84 5.27 -7.75 -6.96
C SER A 84 4.19 -8.12 -7.96
N TYR A 85 3.27 -7.18 -8.25
CA TYR A 85 2.21 -7.45 -9.22
C TYR A 85 2.79 -7.81 -10.59
N SER A 86 3.72 -7.01 -11.13
CA SER A 86 4.38 -7.29 -12.41
C SER A 86 5.39 -8.45 -12.35
N GLY A 87 5.86 -8.80 -11.15
CA GLY A 87 6.95 -9.76 -10.94
C GLY A 87 8.33 -9.28 -11.38
N ASN A 88 8.46 -8.02 -11.84
CA ASN A 88 9.71 -7.47 -12.38
C ASN A 88 10.25 -6.28 -11.57
N THR A 89 9.77 -6.08 -10.34
CA THR A 89 10.25 -5.02 -9.44
C THR A 89 11.64 -5.38 -8.94
N GLU A 90 12.65 -4.59 -9.28
CA GLU A 90 14.05 -4.89 -9.00
C GLU A 90 14.35 -5.05 -7.52
N GLU A 91 13.83 -4.13 -6.69
CA GLU A 91 13.99 -4.16 -5.24
C GLU A 91 13.44 -5.47 -4.66
N THR A 92 12.23 -5.88 -5.11
CA THR A 92 11.59 -7.13 -4.67
C THR A 92 12.38 -8.36 -5.13
N ILE A 93 12.88 -8.36 -6.37
CA ILE A 93 13.71 -9.45 -6.88
C ILE A 93 15.03 -9.54 -6.10
N SER A 94 15.64 -8.40 -5.80
CA SER A 94 16.90 -8.34 -5.04
C SER A 94 16.72 -8.87 -3.62
N THR A 95 15.67 -8.43 -2.91
CA THR A 95 15.36 -8.91 -1.55
C THR A 95 14.94 -10.37 -1.53
N PHE A 96 14.23 -10.86 -2.55
CA PHE A 96 13.89 -12.29 -2.69
C PHE A 96 15.15 -13.15 -2.81
N LYS A 97 16.12 -12.78 -3.66
CA LYS A 97 17.39 -13.48 -3.79
C LYS A 97 18.22 -13.43 -2.50
N ASP A 98 18.25 -12.28 -1.83
CA ASP A 98 18.94 -12.13 -0.55
C ASP A 98 18.30 -13.01 0.54
N SER A 99 16.97 -13.14 0.57
CA SER A 99 16.24 -14.01 1.49
C SER A 99 16.57 -15.49 1.29
N LEU A 100 16.65 -15.93 0.03
CA LEU A 100 17.06 -17.30 -0.31
C LEU A 100 18.48 -17.59 0.19
N SER A 101 19.42 -16.66 -0.07
CA SER A 101 20.81 -16.82 0.35
C SER A 101 21.02 -16.91 1.87
N ARG A 102 20.10 -16.33 2.65
CA ARG A 102 20.09 -16.36 4.11
C ARG A 102 19.27 -17.52 4.70
N GLY A 103 18.68 -18.35 3.84
CA GLY A 103 17.84 -19.47 4.26
C GLY A 103 16.54 -19.05 4.94
N CYS A 104 16.01 -17.85 4.67
CA CYS A 104 14.73 -17.40 5.19
C CYS A 104 13.58 -18.30 4.70
N LYS A 105 12.47 -18.32 5.45
CA LYS A 105 11.20 -18.85 4.95
C LYS A 105 10.63 -17.89 3.91
N ASN A 106 10.24 -18.40 2.74
CA ASN A 106 9.83 -17.55 1.62
C ASN A 106 8.43 -17.90 1.12
N LEU A 107 7.62 -16.86 0.86
CA LEU A 107 6.37 -16.91 0.10
C LEU A 107 6.40 -15.77 -0.93
N ALA A 108 5.66 -15.91 -2.03
CA ALA A 108 5.55 -14.82 -2.99
C ALA A 108 4.10 -14.62 -3.46
N ILE A 109 3.81 -13.39 -3.90
CA ILE A 109 2.53 -12.97 -4.46
C ILE A 109 2.82 -12.18 -5.73
N THR A 110 2.41 -12.72 -6.90
CA THR A 110 2.76 -12.11 -8.19
C THR A 110 1.78 -12.50 -9.30
N SER A 111 1.64 -11.68 -10.33
CA SER A 111 0.93 -12.07 -11.55
C SER A 111 1.85 -12.68 -12.62
N GLY A 112 3.17 -12.77 -12.38
CA GLY A 112 4.11 -13.32 -13.36
C GLY A 112 5.53 -12.79 -13.21
N GLY A 113 6.22 -12.70 -14.34
CA GLY A 113 7.54 -12.09 -14.46
C GLY A 113 8.66 -12.89 -13.77
N LYS A 114 9.79 -12.21 -13.56
CA LYS A 114 10.99 -12.84 -13.00
C LYS A 114 10.80 -13.42 -11.60
N LEU A 115 9.90 -12.83 -10.79
CA LEU A 115 9.62 -13.35 -9.46
C LEU A 115 8.96 -14.75 -9.54
N GLU A 116 8.02 -14.96 -10.47
CA GLU A 116 7.43 -16.27 -10.68
C GLU A 116 8.45 -17.30 -11.15
N GLU A 117 9.34 -16.94 -12.08
CA GLU A 117 10.42 -17.82 -12.55
C GLU A 117 11.31 -18.25 -11.39
N LEU A 118 11.75 -17.29 -10.56
CA LEU A 118 12.59 -17.56 -9.40
C LEU A 118 11.89 -18.43 -8.35
N CYS A 119 10.57 -18.26 -8.16
CA CYS A 119 9.79 -19.14 -7.27
C CYS A 119 9.81 -20.60 -7.78
N LYS A 120 9.60 -20.81 -9.09
CA LYS A 120 9.66 -22.14 -9.71
C LYS A 120 11.05 -22.76 -9.62
N GLU A 121 12.10 -22.00 -9.96
CA GLU A 121 13.49 -22.43 -9.90
C GLU A 121 13.93 -22.87 -8.50
N ASN A 122 13.39 -22.25 -7.44
CA ASN A 122 13.79 -22.45 -6.05
C ASN A 122 12.72 -23.20 -5.21
N ASN A 123 11.67 -23.72 -5.84
CA ASN A 123 10.54 -24.40 -5.17
C ASN A 123 9.91 -23.56 -4.05
N VAL A 124 9.80 -22.24 -4.25
CA VAL A 124 9.14 -21.33 -3.31
C VAL A 124 7.65 -21.27 -3.59
N PRO A 125 6.77 -21.53 -2.61
CA PRO A 125 5.33 -21.40 -2.79
C PRO A 125 4.93 -19.95 -3.10
N TYR A 126 3.99 -19.78 -4.03
CA TYR A 126 3.52 -18.46 -4.42
C TYR A 126 2.04 -18.47 -4.82
N VAL A 127 1.39 -17.31 -4.64
CA VAL A 127 0.04 -17.08 -5.16
C VAL A 127 0.15 -16.43 -6.54
N LYS A 128 -0.39 -17.12 -7.56
CA LYS A 128 -0.48 -16.61 -8.93
C LYS A 128 -1.72 -15.75 -9.08
N LEU A 129 -1.52 -14.46 -9.38
CA LEU A 129 -2.57 -13.48 -9.56
C LEU A 129 -2.93 -13.31 -11.04
N PRO A 130 -4.17 -12.89 -11.38
CA PRO A 130 -4.51 -12.40 -12.71
C PRO A 130 -3.68 -11.16 -13.07
N SER A 131 -3.30 -11.03 -14.35
CA SER A 131 -2.57 -9.88 -14.90
C SER A 131 -3.52 -8.93 -15.66
N GLY A 132 -2.99 -7.79 -16.15
CA GLY A 132 -3.68 -6.94 -17.11
C GLY A 132 -4.32 -5.68 -16.54
N ILE A 133 -4.18 -5.38 -15.24
CA ILE A 133 -4.66 -4.13 -14.64
C ILE A 133 -3.49 -3.31 -14.04
N PRO A 134 -3.65 -1.98 -13.87
CA PRO A 134 -2.63 -1.17 -13.22
C PRO A 134 -2.34 -1.67 -11.80
N PRO A 135 -1.06 -1.79 -11.37
CA PRO A 135 -0.71 -2.35 -10.05
C PRO A 135 -1.41 -1.66 -8.87
N ARG A 136 -1.63 -0.33 -8.95
CA ARG A 136 -2.31 0.44 -7.90
C ARG A 136 -3.80 0.13 -7.75
N THR A 137 -4.41 -0.50 -8.76
CA THR A 137 -5.82 -0.93 -8.73
C THR A 137 -5.98 -2.43 -8.48
N ALA A 138 -4.85 -3.16 -8.37
CA ALA A 138 -4.82 -4.60 -8.10
C ALA A 138 -4.73 -4.92 -6.60
N ILE A 139 -5.11 -3.98 -5.73
CA ILE A 139 -4.88 -4.14 -4.28
C ILE A 139 -5.70 -5.28 -3.68
N GLY A 140 -6.90 -5.54 -4.15
CA GLY A 140 -7.67 -6.70 -3.71
C GLY A 140 -6.93 -8.01 -3.99
N TYR A 141 -6.25 -8.11 -5.14
CA TYR A 141 -5.40 -9.25 -5.46
C TYR A 141 -4.11 -9.31 -4.63
N LEU A 142 -3.51 -8.18 -4.27
CA LEU A 142 -2.23 -8.14 -3.57
C LEU A 142 -2.39 -8.30 -2.05
N LEU A 143 -3.42 -7.70 -1.46
CA LEU A 143 -3.66 -7.69 -0.01
C LEU A 143 -4.30 -9.00 0.47
N THR A 144 -5.28 -9.52 -0.25
CA THR A 144 -6.06 -10.67 0.23
C THR A 144 -5.22 -11.92 0.47
N PRO A 145 -4.23 -12.28 -0.39
CA PRO A 145 -3.33 -13.39 -0.08
C PRO A 145 -2.56 -13.20 1.23
N MET A 146 -2.16 -11.96 1.54
CA MET A 146 -1.50 -11.67 2.83
C MET A 146 -2.46 -11.88 4.00
N ILE A 147 -3.73 -11.46 3.88
CA ILE A 147 -4.76 -11.72 4.91
C ILE A 147 -4.92 -13.22 5.11
N VAL A 148 -5.02 -14.01 4.03
CA VAL A 148 -5.13 -15.47 4.11
C VAL A 148 -3.91 -16.09 4.79
N ILE A 149 -2.68 -15.66 4.42
CA ILE A 149 -1.44 -16.12 5.05
C ILE A 149 -1.46 -15.83 6.56
N PHE A 150 -1.77 -14.61 6.95
CA PHE A 150 -1.76 -14.21 8.36
C PHE A 150 -2.89 -14.88 9.17
N ASN A 151 -4.06 -15.10 8.58
CA ASN A 151 -5.14 -15.90 9.20
C ASN A 151 -4.70 -17.35 9.43
N ARG A 152 -4.06 -17.98 8.45
CA ARG A 152 -3.55 -19.35 8.56
C ARG A 152 -2.42 -19.50 9.57
N LEU A 153 -1.65 -18.42 9.82
CA LEU A 153 -0.65 -18.35 10.89
C LEU A 153 -1.26 -18.07 12.27
N GLY A 154 -2.56 -17.71 12.35
CA GLY A 154 -3.21 -17.31 13.59
C GLY A 154 -2.84 -15.90 14.06
N PHE A 155 -2.39 -15.02 13.16
CA PHE A 155 -1.86 -13.69 13.46
C PHE A 155 -2.86 -12.55 13.18
N LEU A 156 -4.10 -12.86 12.81
CA LEU A 156 -5.19 -11.89 12.71
C LEU A 156 -6.34 -12.25 13.63
N SER A 157 -7.17 -11.27 13.93
CA SER A 157 -8.41 -11.49 14.70
C SER A 157 -9.41 -12.33 13.90
N GLU A 158 -10.12 -13.24 14.55
CA GLU A 158 -11.21 -14.01 13.94
C GLU A 158 -12.35 -13.11 13.41
N ASN A 159 -12.44 -11.88 13.93
CA ASN A 159 -13.42 -10.89 13.45
C ASN A 159 -13.03 -10.30 12.09
N ASP A 160 -11.74 -10.34 11.70
CA ASP A 160 -11.27 -9.81 10.41
C ASP A 160 -11.52 -10.81 9.27
N ASN A 161 -12.80 -10.96 8.95
CA ASN A 161 -13.31 -11.93 7.98
C ASN A 161 -13.40 -11.32 6.56
N ILE A 162 -12.80 -11.99 5.58
CA ILE A 162 -12.78 -11.53 4.18
C ILE A 162 -14.17 -11.47 3.58
N GLU A 163 -15.01 -12.50 3.81
CA GLU A 163 -16.35 -12.58 3.20
C GLU A 163 -17.25 -11.45 3.69
N LYS A 164 -17.24 -11.19 5.01
CA LYS A 164 -17.97 -10.06 5.62
C LYS A 164 -17.48 -8.72 5.07
N THR A 165 -16.16 -8.56 4.93
CA THR A 165 -15.56 -7.36 4.36
C THR A 165 -15.99 -7.17 2.90
N VAL A 166 -15.97 -8.22 2.09
CA VAL A 166 -16.43 -8.19 0.69
C VAL A 166 -17.89 -7.76 0.62
N GLN A 167 -18.75 -8.33 1.49
CA GLN A 167 -20.18 -7.97 1.53
C GLN A 167 -20.35 -6.50 1.94
N HIS A 168 -19.68 -6.05 3.00
CA HIS A 168 -19.69 -4.65 3.44
C HIS A 168 -19.31 -3.67 2.29
N LEU A 169 -18.26 -3.99 1.52
CA LEU A 169 -17.86 -3.16 0.39
C LEU A 169 -18.87 -3.20 -0.77
N ARG A 170 -19.52 -4.34 -1.02
CA ARG A 170 -20.61 -4.47 -2.00
C ARG A 170 -21.80 -3.59 -1.64
N ASP A 171 -22.16 -3.58 -0.35
CA ASP A 171 -23.28 -2.77 0.15
C ASP A 171 -22.95 -1.27 0.12
N PHE A 172 -21.71 -0.90 0.34
CA PHE A 172 -21.23 0.48 0.28
C PHE A 172 -21.06 1.01 -1.14
N ARG A 173 -20.65 0.17 -2.09
CA ARG A 173 -20.32 0.54 -3.48
C ARG A 173 -21.36 1.41 -4.18
N PRO A 174 -22.71 1.17 -4.10
CA PRO A 174 -23.69 2.01 -4.76
C PRO A 174 -23.56 3.49 -4.40
N ASN A 175 -23.19 3.80 -3.16
CA ASN A 175 -23.02 5.17 -2.68
C ASN A 175 -21.86 5.93 -3.36
N LEU A 176 -20.91 5.18 -3.97
CA LEU A 176 -19.70 5.74 -4.56
C LEU A 176 -19.74 5.84 -6.08
N LEU A 177 -20.73 5.24 -6.74
CA LEU A 177 -20.79 5.16 -8.19
C LEU A 177 -21.08 6.52 -8.87
N PRO A 178 -20.72 6.68 -10.15
CA PRO A 178 -20.97 7.91 -10.90
C PRO A 178 -22.42 8.33 -10.96
N GLU A 179 -23.35 7.39 -10.96
CA GLU A 179 -24.80 7.59 -11.05
C GLU A 179 -25.37 8.24 -9.78
N THR A 180 -24.71 8.04 -8.63
CA THR A 180 -25.16 8.60 -7.34
C THR A 180 -24.92 10.11 -7.32
N ASP A 181 -25.97 10.87 -6.97
CA ASP A 181 -25.91 12.33 -6.91
C ASP A 181 -24.75 12.83 -6.00
N THR A 182 -24.12 13.94 -6.37
CA THR A 182 -23.02 14.53 -5.60
C THR A 182 -23.43 14.88 -4.16
N LYS A 183 -24.70 15.19 -3.92
CA LYS A 183 -25.20 15.53 -2.57
C LYS A 183 -25.22 14.34 -1.63
N THR A 184 -25.27 13.11 -2.16
CA THR A 184 -25.35 11.86 -1.38
C THR A 184 -24.11 10.98 -1.56
N ASN A 185 -23.26 11.24 -2.57
CA ASN A 185 -22.04 10.48 -2.81
C ASN A 185 -20.87 11.05 -1.98
N PRO A 186 -20.40 10.34 -0.92
CA PRO A 186 -19.37 10.85 -0.03
C PRO A 186 -18.03 11.07 -0.75
N ALA A 187 -17.68 10.24 -1.74
CA ALA A 187 -16.44 10.42 -2.48
C ALA A 187 -16.46 11.68 -3.36
N LYS A 188 -17.57 11.96 -4.03
CA LYS A 188 -17.73 13.20 -4.80
C LYS A 188 -17.71 14.44 -3.90
N GLN A 189 -18.38 14.38 -2.74
CA GLN A 189 -18.37 15.48 -1.78
C GLN A 189 -16.96 15.82 -1.29
N ILE A 190 -16.18 14.81 -0.94
CA ILE A 190 -14.79 15.00 -0.49
C ILE A 190 -13.96 15.55 -1.67
N ALA A 191 -14.05 14.96 -2.85
CA ALA A 191 -13.33 15.44 -4.03
C ALA A 191 -13.60 16.91 -4.33
N VAL A 192 -14.87 17.35 -4.31
CA VAL A 192 -15.25 18.76 -4.48
C VAL A 192 -14.62 19.67 -3.41
N LYS A 193 -14.49 19.20 -2.17
CA LYS A 193 -13.89 20.00 -1.10
C LYS A 193 -12.38 20.15 -1.24
N ILE A 194 -11.67 19.18 -1.85
CA ILE A 194 -10.20 19.12 -1.83
C ILE A 194 -9.52 19.45 -3.17
N HIS A 195 -10.21 19.37 -4.32
CA HIS A 195 -9.55 19.42 -5.64
C HIS A 195 -8.76 20.69 -5.92
N THR A 196 -9.06 21.80 -5.22
CA THR A 196 -8.34 23.08 -5.36
C THR A 196 -7.39 23.38 -4.18
N SER A 197 -6.98 22.37 -3.44
CA SER A 197 -6.12 22.51 -2.26
C SER A 197 -5.01 21.47 -2.23
N ILE A 198 -4.15 21.55 -1.23
CA ILE A 198 -3.17 20.51 -0.90
C ILE A 198 -3.76 19.67 0.23
N PRO A 199 -4.16 18.41 -0.02
CA PRO A 199 -4.71 17.56 1.03
C PRO A 199 -3.63 17.17 2.05
N ALA A 200 -3.90 17.43 3.32
CA ALA A 200 -3.13 16.98 4.47
C ALA A 200 -3.95 15.93 5.22
N ILE A 201 -3.51 14.67 5.18
CA ILE A 201 -4.29 13.51 5.60
C ILE A 201 -3.72 12.98 6.91
N TYR A 202 -4.50 13.08 7.98
CA TYR A 202 -4.12 12.66 9.32
C TYR A 202 -4.95 11.46 9.77
N SER A 203 -4.30 10.57 10.51
CA SER A 203 -4.95 9.39 11.07
C SER A 203 -4.32 9.02 12.41
N THR A 204 -4.93 8.09 13.14
CA THR A 204 -4.23 7.37 14.20
C THR A 204 -3.20 6.40 13.61
N ALA A 205 -2.31 5.85 14.45
CA ALA A 205 -1.33 4.85 14.02
C ALA A 205 -1.99 3.65 13.33
N LYS A 206 -3.17 3.23 13.80
CA LYS A 206 -3.96 2.13 13.21
C LYS A 206 -4.33 2.36 11.75
N TYR A 207 -4.62 3.59 11.35
CA TYR A 207 -5.02 3.95 9.97
C TYR A 207 -3.91 4.60 9.17
N SER A 208 -2.66 4.57 9.64
CA SER A 208 -1.52 5.20 8.95
C SER A 208 -1.31 4.66 7.53
N SER A 209 -1.58 3.37 7.30
CA SER A 209 -1.56 2.75 5.97
C SER A 209 -2.62 3.34 5.05
N ILE A 210 -3.81 3.62 5.57
CA ILE A 210 -4.93 4.17 4.79
C ILE A 210 -4.65 5.64 4.44
N ALA A 211 -4.19 6.45 5.39
CA ALA A 211 -3.77 7.83 5.12
C ALA A 211 -2.66 7.89 4.05
N ARG A 212 -1.67 6.98 4.13
CA ARG A 212 -0.63 6.83 3.10
C ARG A 212 -1.21 6.43 1.76
N ARG A 213 -2.20 5.51 1.73
CA ARG A 213 -2.89 5.12 0.50
C ARG A 213 -3.60 6.30 -0.16
N TRP A 214 -4.38 7.06 0.60
CA TRP A 214 -5.05 8.24 0.07
C TRP A 214 -4.07 9.23 -0.54
N ARG A 215 -2.98 9.55 0.18
CA ARG A 215 -1.91 10.40 -0.35
C ARG A 215 -1.39 9.88 -1.70
N ASN A 216 -1.06 8.59 -1.78
CA ASN A 216 -0.51 8.00 -2.99
C ASN A 216 -1.51 8.05 -4.15
N GLN A 217 -2.77 7.74 -3.89
CA GLN A 217 -3.82 7.78 -4.91
C GLN A 217 -4.10 9.20 -5.41
N LEU A 218 -4.11 10.19 -4.54
CA LEU A 218 -4.22 11.59 -4.94
C LEU A 218 -3.03 12.03 -5.79
N ASN A 219 -1.81 11.63 -5.43
CA ASN A 219 -0.62 11.92 -6.22
C ASN A 219 -0.69 11.25 -7.61
N GLU A 220 -1.02 9.95 -7.67
CA GLU A 220 -0.96 9.17 -8.90
C GLU A 220 -2.19 9.39 -9.81
N ASN A 221 -3.39 9.40 -9.26
CA ASN A 221 -4.62 9.53 -10.03
C ASN A 221 -4.98 11.00 -10.30
N ALA A 222 -5.06 11.82 -9.24
CA ALA A 222 -5.49 13.21 -9.33
C ALA A 222 -4.37 14.20 -9.68
N LYS A 223 -3.10 13.74 -9.75
CA LYS A 223 -1.90 14.57 -9.99
C LYS A 223 -1.78 15.71 -8.97
N MET A 224 -2.28 15.50 -7.75
CA MET A 224 -2.28 16.46 -6.65
C MET A 224 -1.18 16.11 -5.66
N LEU A 225 -0.36 17.09 -5.26
CA LEU A 225 0.49 16.93 -4.09
C LEU A 225 -0.38 16.75 -2.85
N ALA A 226 -0.08 15.74 -2.06
CA ALA A 226 -0.73 15.48 -0.79
C ALA A 226 0.30 15.04 0.26
N ILE A 227 0.06 15.36 1.53
CA ILE A 227 0.89 14.94 2.66
C ILE A 227 0.08 14.03 3.58
N SER A 228 0.77 13.27 4.44
CA SER A 228 0.10 12.46 5.46
C SER A 228 0.89 12.47 6.76
N GLY A 229 0.18 12.53 7.89
CA GLY A 229 0.72 12.52 9.25
C GLY A 229 -0.08 11.59 10.17
N VAL A 230 0.42 11.40 11.38
CA VAL A 230 -0.14 10.47 12.36
C VAL A 230 -0.30 11.13 13.72
N PHE A 231 -1.48 11.00 14.33
CA PHE A 231 -1.69 11.30 15.75
C PHE A 231 -1.14 10.15 16.62
N PRO A 232 -0.51 10.44 17.75
CA PRO A 232 -0.31 11.77 18.34
C PRO A 232 0.97 12.50 17.87
N GLU A 233 1.81 11.90 17.02
CA GLU A 233 3.11 12.42 16.58
C GLU A 233 3.00 13.84 16.00
N MET A 234 1.99 14.12 15.18
CA MET A 234 1.77 15.43 14.57
C MET A 234 1.60 16.56 15.60
N ASN A 235 1.19 16.23 16.83
CA ASN A 235 1.06 17.20 17.91
C ASN A 235 2.41 17.63 18.52
N HIS A 236 3.51 16.99 18.14
CA HIS A 236 4.87 17.32 18.59
C HIS A 236 5.69 18.06 17.52
N ASN A 237 5.18 18.16 16.27
CA ASN A 237 5.88 18.79 15.15
C ASN A 237 4.95 19.57 14.22
N ASP A 238 4.05 18.91 13.48
CA ASP A 238 3.21 19.54 12.45
C ASP A 238 2.32 20.65 13.02
N ILE A 239 1.85 20.52 14.24
CA ILE A 239 0.95 21.49 14.91
C ILE A 239 1.54 22.91 14.89
N VAL A 240 2.87 23.05 14.99
CA VAL A 240 3.55 24.35 14.94
C VAL A 240 3.41 25.00 13.56
N ALA A 241 3.51 24.20 12.50
CA ALA A 241 3.32 24.69 11.15
C ALA A 241 1.86 25.08 10.89
N TRP A 242 0.90 24.29 11.39
CA TRP A 242 -0.52 24.63 11.30
C TRP A 242 -0.87 25.95 11.99
N GLU A 243 -0.20 26.28 13.08
CA GLU A 243 -0.40 27.54 13.80
C GLU A 243 0.22 28.74 13.08
N LYS A 244 1.43 28.61 12.55
CA LYS A 244 2.29 29.75 12.16
C LYS A 244 2.46 29.95 10.66
N ASP A 245 2.34 28.90 9.83
CA ASP A 245 2.58 29.05 8.38
C ASP A 245 1.41 29.79 7.72
N ARG A 246 1.73 30.89 7.08
CA ARG A 246 0.73 31.73 6.36
C ARG A 246 0.06 31.01 5.19
N ARG A 247 0.59 29.86 4.77
CA ARG A 247 0.07 29.06 3.65
C ARG A 247 -0.95 28.00 4.06
N VAL A 248 -1.30 27.87 5.35
CA VAL A 248 -2.26 26.85 5.82
C VAL A 248 -3.61 26.92 5.10
N HIS A 249 -4.02 28.12 4.64
CA HIS A 249 -5.23 28.31 3.85
C HIS A 249 -5.21 27.61 2.47
N LEU A 250 -4.05 27.13 2.02
CA LEU A 250 -3.91 26.31 0.80
C LEU A 250 -4.18 24.82 1.07
N PHE A 251 -4.17 24.42 2.33
CA PHE A 251 -4.34 23.03 2.72
C PHE A 251 -5.78 22.71 3.11
N SER A 252 -6.23 21.50 2.76
CA SER A 252 -7.43 20.90 3.34
C SER A 252 -7.01 19.77 4.27
N ALA A 253 -7.39 19.86 5.55
CA ALA A 253 -7.13 18.81 6.53
C ALA A 253 -8.20 17.71 6.38
N ILE A 254 -7.76 16.45 6.25
CA ILE A 254 -8.59 15.25 6.24
C ILE A 254 -8.17 14.42 7.44
N ILE A 255 -9.09 14.13 8.36
CA ILE A 255 -8.81 13.38 9.59
C ILE A 255 -9.63 12.10 9.58
N PHE A 256 -8.94 10.95 9.66
CA PHE A 256 -9.62 9.66 9.84
C PHE A 256 -10.04 9.49 11.28
N ARG A 257 -11.30 9.08 11.46
CA ARG A 257 -11.94 8.81 12.73
C ARG A 257 -12.52 7.40 12.74
N GLU A 258 -12.68 6.83 13.92
CA GLU A 258 -13.42 5.57 14.10
C GLU A 258 -14.31 5.65 15.34
N GLU A 259 -15.40 4.91 15.34
CA GLU A 259 -16.19 4.70 16.55
C GLU A 259 -15.37 3.91 17.57
N GLY A 260 -15.36 4.36 18.83
CA GLY A 260 -14.58 3.71 19.88
C GLY A 260 -13.08 4.06 19.89
N GLU A 261 -12.65 5.13 19.18
CA GLU A 261 -11.27 5.62 19.30
C GLU A 261 -10.92 5.97 20.76
N PRO A 262 -9.68 5.75 21.23
CA PRO A 262 -9.24 6.07 22.59
C PRO A 262 -9.54 7.52 22.96
N ALA A 263 -9.98 7.75 24.21
CA ALA A 263 -10.38 9.08 24.68
C ALA A 263 -9.26 10.11 24.55
N GLU A 264 -8.02 9.70 24.82
CA GLU A 264 -6.84 10.55 24.73
C GLU A 264 -6.54 10.99 23.28
N ILE A 265 -6.82 10.12 22.32
CA ILE A 265 -6.66 10.43 20.89
C ILE A 265 -7.79 11.35 20.42
N ARG A 266 -9.02 11.08 20.85
CA ARG A 266 -10.20 11.91 20.56
C ARG A 266 -9.96 13.34 21.03
N GLU A 267 -9.58 13.51 22.29
CA GLU A 267 -9.31 14.81 22.88
C GLU A 267 -8.20 15.58 22.12
N ARG A 268 -7.10 14.90 21.76
CA ARG A 268 -6.03 15.50 20.96
C ARG A 268 -6.52 15.96 19.59
N ILE A 269 -7.33 15.17 18.91
CA ILE A 269 -7.88 15.55 17.61
C ILE A 269 -8.78 16.78 17.77
N GLU A 270 -9.71 16.79 18.74
CA GLU A 270 -10.62 17.91 18.93
C GLU A 270 -9.84 19.21 19.27
N LEU A 271 -8.91 19.15 20.22
CA LEU A 271 -8.08 20.29 20.56
C LEU A 271 -7.23 20.78 19.37
N THR A 272 -6.67 19.88 18.57
CA THR A 272 -5.91 20.27 17.39
C THR A 272 -6.78 20.99 16.36
N LYS A 273 -8.02 20.51 16.15
CA LYS A 273 -8.99 21.19 15.27
C LYS A 273 -9.29 22.61 15.75
N GLU A 274 -9.56 22.75 17.04
CA GLU A 274 -9.91 24.03 17.67
C GLU A 274 -8.74 25.02 17.65
N LEU A 275 -7.54 24.56 18.02
CA LEU A 275 -6.40 25.44 18.24
C LEU A 275 -5.74 25.90 16.93
N VAL A 276 -5.60 25.01 15.94
CA VAL A 276 -4.72 25.32 14.80
C VAL A 276 -5.31 25.04 13.41
N MET A 277 -6.30 24.16 13.28
CA MET A 277 -6.82 23.80 11.95
C MET A 277 -7.96 24.70 11.47
N GLY A 278 -8.40 25.65 12.26
CA GLY A 278 -9.45 26.61 11.87
C GLY A 278 -9.12 27.46 10.63
N ASN A 279 -7.83 27.65 10.33
CA ASN A 279 -7.35 28.38 9.16
C ASN A 279 -7.17 27.51 7.91
N ALA A 280 -7.39 26.20 7.99
CA ALA A 280 -7.36 25.31 6.82
C ALA A 280 -8.43 25.71 5.81
N LYS A 281 -8.15 25.52 4.51
CA LYS A 281 -9.14 25.77 3.45
C LYS A 281 -10.42 24.98 3.66
N LYS A 282 -10.28 23.69 4.07
CA LYS A 282 -11.35 22.82 4.52
C LYS A 282 -10.84 21.90 5.62
N MET A 283 -11.72 21.57 6.54
CA MET A 283 -11.53 20.49 7.50
C MET A 283 -12.60 19.42 7.24
N ILE A 284 -12.16 18.17 7.12
CA ILE A 284 -13.01 17.04 6.72
C ILE A 284 -12.69 15.89 7.65
N GLU A 285 -13.69 15.35 8.32
CA GLU A 285 -13.58 14.10 9.05
C GLU A 285 -14.10 12.97 8.17
N VAL A 286 -13.36 11.86 8.14
CA VAL A 286 -13.71 10.63 7.43
C VAL A 286 -13.87 9.53 8.46
N TRP A 287 -15.10 9.13 8.70
CA TRP A 287 -15.42 8.06 9.63
C TRP A 287 -15.27 6.72 8.93
N ALA A 288 -14.43 5.86 9.50
CA ALA A 288 -14.23 4.51 9.02
C ALA A 288 -15.32 3.60 9.57
N GLU A 289 -16.21 3.11 8.70
CA GLU A 289 -17.37 2.31 9.06
C GLU A 289 -17.12 0.81 8.87
N GLY A 290 -17.69 -0.02 9.75
CA GLY A 290 -17.58 -1.47 9.71
C GLY A 290 -17.49 -2.09 11.10
N ASN A 291 -17.80 -3.39 11.18
CA ASN A 291 -17.86 -4.14 12.44
C ASN A 291 -16.48 -4.68 12.88
N SER A 292 -15.56 -4.85 11.95
CA SER A 292 -14.20 -5.29 12.24
C SER A 292 -13.17 -4.23 11.82
N MET A 293 -11.91 -4.40 12.25
CA MET A 293 -10.83 -3.52 11.84
C MET A 293 -10.58 -3.59 10.33
N LEU A 294 -10.67 -4.80 9.76
CA LEU A 294 -10.53 -5.02 8.32
C LEU A 294 -11.65 -4.31 7.54
N GLU A 295 -12.90 -4.44 7.97
CA GLU A 295 -14.02 -3.76 7.32
C GLU A 295 -13.84 -2.24 7.35
N ARG A 296 -13.51 -1.66 8.51
CA ARG A 296 -13.29 -0.22 8.65
C ARG A 296 -12.13 0.28 7.78
N MET A 297 -11.01 -0.46 7.78
CA MET A 297 -9.87 -0.10 6.92
C MET A 297 -10.23 -0.15 5.44
N MET A 298 -10.90 -1.21 5.00
CA MET A 298 -11.26 -1.38 3.59
C MET A 298 -12.36 -0.43 3.15
N HIS A 299 -13.29 -0.04 4.04
CA HIS A 299 -14.25 1.02 3.80
C HIS A 299 -13.55 2.36 3.48
N ALA A 300 -12.68 2.80 4.39
CA ALA A 300 -11.93 4.05 4.21
C ALA A 300 -10.97 3.98 3.00
N PHE A 301 -10.36 2.82 2.74
CA PHE A 301 -9.54 2.57 1.57
C PHE A 301 -10.34 2.76 0.26
N TYR A 302 -11.47 2.08 0.17
CA TYR A 302 -12.34 2.09 -1.02
C TYR A 302 -12.87 3.49 -1.32
N LEU A 303 -13.33 4.19 -0.29
CA LEU A 303 -13.73 5.58 -0.38
C LEU A 303 -12.61 6.45 -0.99
N GLY A 304 -11.39 6.31 -0.51
CA GLY A 304 -10.24 7.09 -0.98
C GLY A 304 -9.86 6.84 -2.43
N ASP A 305 -9.99 5.61 -2.89
CA ASP A 305 -9.75 5.29 -4.29
C ASP A 305 -10.74 6.03 -5.21
N PHE A 306 -12.04 6.09 -4.86
CA PHE A 306 -13.04 6.87 -5.58
C PHE A 306 -12.81 8.39 -5.46
N VAL A 307 -12.47 8.89 -4.26
CA VAL A 307 -12.14 10.31 -4.05
C VAL A 307 -11.04 10.75 -5.01
N SER A 308 -9.98 9.95 -5.15
CA SER A 308 -8.85 10.29 -6.02
C SER A 308 -9.22 10.36 -7.50
N ILE A 309 -10.14 9.51 -7.95
CA ILE A 309 -10.62 9.50 -9.33
C ILE A 309 -11.54 10.71 -9.58
N TYR A 310 -12.46 11.00 -8.68
CA TYR A 310 -13.32 12.17 -8.81
C TYR A 310 -12.54 13.48 -8.74
N ALA A 311 -11.50 13.55 -7.89
CA ALA A 311 -10.59 14.69 -7.85
C ALA A 311 -9.80 14.84 -9.18
N ALA A 312 -9.38 13.73 -9.79
CA ALA A 312 -8.75 13.75 -11.11
C ALA A 312 -9.67 14.35 -12.17
N ILE A 313 -10.93 13.91 -12.21
CA ILE A 313 -11.93 14.40 -13.15
C ILE A 313 -12.18 15.92 -12.96
N LEU A 314 -12.33 16.37 -11.70
CA LEU A 314 -12.52 17.79 -11.38
C LEU A 314 -11.31 18.64 -11.80
N ASN A 315 -10.10 18.08 -11.76
CA ASN A 315 -8.88 18.74 -12.19
C ASN A 315 -8.59 18.59 -13.70
N GLY A 316 -9.47 17.92 -14.46
CA GLY A 316 -9.31 17.72 -15.90
C GLY A 316 -8.22 16.70 -16.29
N TYR A 317 -7.83 15.80 -15.38
CA TYR A 317 -6.83 14.78 -15.64
C TYR A 317 -7.43 13.39 -15.86
N ASP A 318 -6.86 12.64 -16.80
CA ASP A 318 -7.07 11.19 -16.84
C ASP A 318 -6.32 10.54 -15.65
N PRO A 319 -7.03 9.81 -14.78
CA PRO A 319 -6.38 9.13 -13.66
C PRO A 319 -5.46 7.97 -14.09
N THR A 320 -5.56 7.47 -15.33
CA THR A 320 -4.90 6.23 -15.76
C THR A 320 -3.40 6.39 -16.02
N PRO A 321 -2.89 7.32 -16.86
CA PRO A 321 -1.49 7.40 -17.20
C PRO A 321 -0.62 7.94 -16.06
N VAL A 322 0.61 7.42 -15.95
CA VAL A 322 1.63 7.86 -14.99
C VAL A 322 2.98 8.10 -15.70
N PRO A 323 3.03 9.02 -16.67
CA PRO A 323 4.16 9.15 -17.60
C PRO A 323 5.50 9.44 -16.91
N ALA A 324 5.49 10.14 -15.78
CA ALA A 324 6.72 10.42 -15.03
C ALA A 324 7.37 9.13 -14.48
N ILE A 325 6.56 8.20 -13.99
CA ILE A 325 7.04 6.91 -13.47
C ILE A 325 7.55 6.04 -14.63
N GLU A 326 6.84 6.01 -15.73
CA GLU A 326 7.21 5.24 -16.93
C GLU A 326 8.53 5.75 -17.53
N ARG A 327 8.66 7.07 -17.67
CA ARG A 327 9.89 7.70 -18.16
C ARG A 327 11.08 7.41 -17.25
N LEU A 328 10.91 7.55 -15.92
CA LEU A 328 11.97 7.24 -14.96
C LEU A 328 12.45 5.79 -15.09
N LYS A 329 11.52 4.84 -15.16
CA LYS A 329 11.85 3.41 -15.32
C LYS A 329 12.63 3.15 -16.62
N LYS A 330 12.19 3.72 -17.73
CA LYS A 330 12.84 3.58 -19.02
C LYS A 330 14.28 4.15 -18.99
N GLU A 331 14.46 5.37 -18.50
CA GLU A 331 15.78 6.00 -18.40
C GLU A 331 16.73 5.22 -17.48
N LEU A 332 16.23 4.68 -16.36
CA LEU A 332 17.04 3.84 -15.47
C LEU A 332 17.49 2.55 -16.18
N GLN A 333 16.62 1.89 -16.92
CA GLN A 333 16.96 0.69 -17.68
C GLN A 333 18.02 0.99 -18.75
N GLU A 334 17.87 2.07 -19.52
CA GLU A 334 18.83 2.50 -20.53
C GLU A 334 20.23 2.82 -19.94
N ARG A 335 20.27 3.51 -18.80
CA ARG A 335 21.54 3.82 -18.11
C ARG A 335 22.24 2.58 -17.59
N ARG A 336 21.49 1.58 -17.13
CA ARG A 336 22.05 0.30 -16.64
C ARG A 336 22.59 -0.53 -17.79
N ALA A 337 21.85 -0.66 -18.89
CA ALA A 337 22.30 -1.36 -20.08
C ALA A 337 23.65 -0.78 -20.58
N LYS A 338 23.75 0.54 -20.69
CA LYS A 338 25.02 1.20 -21.06
C LYS A 338 26.17 0.93 -20.09
N LYS A 339 25.86 0.87 -18.78
CA LYS A 339 26.88 0.58 -17.75
C LYS A 339 27.38 -0.86 -17.84
N ASP A 340 26.50 -1.80 -18.15
CA ASP A 340 26.85 -3.21 -18.29
C ASP A 340 27.64 -3.46 -19.58
N GLU A 341 27.28 -2.81 -20.69
CA GLU A 341 28.07 -2.81 -21.94
C GLU A 341 29.50 -2.27 -21.73
N LEU A 342 29.65 -1.16 -20.99
CA LEU A 342 30.95 -0.59 -20.68
C LEU A 342 31.83 -1.50 -19.82
N LYS A 343 31.22 -2.24 -18.87
CA LYS A 343 31.93 -3.23 -18.05
C LYS A 343 32.37 -4.43 -18.88
N THR A 344 31.52 -4.93 -19.77
CA THR A 344 31.84 -6.06 -20.65
C THR A 344 32.96 -5.69 -21.64
N ASN A 345 32.88 -4.50 -22.23
CA ASN A 345 33.91 -4.01 -23.14
C ASN A 345 35.24 -3.67 -22.42
N GLY A 346 35.18 -3.25 -21.15
CA GLY A 346 36.37 -3.01 -20.32
C GLY A 346 37.13 -4.29 -19.96
N VAL A 347 36.41 -5.36 -19.65
CA VAL A 347 36.99 -6.69 -19.35
C VAL A 347 37.61 -7.30 -20.58
N THR A 348 36.98 -7.17 -21.78
CA THR A 348 37.58 -7.65 -23.05
C THR A 348 38.86 -6.91 -23.44
N ASN A 349 38.98 -5.62 -23.08
CA ASN A 349 40.20 -4.84 -23.32
C ASN A 349 41.34 -5.17 -22.34
N GLU A 350 41.05 -5.61 -21.11
CA GLU A 350 42.11 -6.08 -20.19
C GLU A 350 42.58 -7.50 -20.52
N GLU A 351 41.68 -8.40 -20.91
CA GLU A 351 42.05 -9.75 -21.35
C GLU A 351 42.85 -9.77 -22.66
N SER A 352 42.58 -8.85 -23.59
CA SER A 352 43.39 -8.72 -24.82
C SER A 352 44.78 -8.17 -24.54
N LYS A 353 44.97 -7.28 -23.56
CA LYS A 353 46.30 -6.77 -23.17
C LYS A 353 47.14 -7.78 -22.38
N ILE A 354 46.57 -8.82 -21.80
CA ILE A 354 47.26 -9.90 -21.09
C ILE A 354 47.77 -10.96 -22.07
N LYS A 355 47.15 -11.10 -23.27
CA LYS A 355 47.57 -12.05 -24.30
C LYS A 355 48.66 -11.53 -25.23
N GLU A 356 48.96 -10.23 -25.19
CA GLU A 356 50.02 -9.59 -25.96
C GLU A 356 51.34 -9.35 -25.17
N LYS A 357 51.44 -9.83 -23.94
CA LYS A 357 52.64 -9.92 -23.13
C LYS A 357 53.05 -11.38 -22.90
#